data_f3cdf770b5cbe4e2bb3d870be100bec1
#
_entry.id   f3cdf770b5cbe4e2bb3d870be100bec1
#
_cell.length_a   1.000
_cell.length_b   1.000
_cell.length_c   1.000
_cell.angle_alpha   90.00
_cell.angle_beta   90.00
_cell.angle_gamma   90.00
#
_symmetry.space_group_name_H-M   'P 1'
#
loop_
_entity.id
_entity.type
_entity.pdbx_description
1 polymer ?
#
loop_
_entity_poly.entity_id
_entity_poly.type
_entity_poly.pdbx_seq_one_letter_code
_entity_poly.pdbx_strand_id
1 'polypeptide(L)'
;MTGPSSDQRAVLSTQATNDLPDSAFAYVEPGEKDSSGKTIPRSKRHFPVHDEAHARNALARAPQSPYGSKAMPKILAACRRFGISVSGDNRAAFGLVEPMGEFDERRFTRFPPEIRQDSEHGPSFIYGYAAAFGKLSRKLGGFVEQVDPVAFNEAKTAGWPDVVCRYNHRDDQLLGTTYARTLRLATDNTGLAYEVEPPKSRSDVLEYVQRGDIRHSSFAFRVFPGGDEWGVSEFNYPMRTLLSVQLVDVAPVLDPAYPDATAGARALNGAVQSLADWVQADVEEVRCRLNEGRAMEFFRKYRDADGWKPKSDQRLKPPKRPVLTGAQALLTLQANTEDPWADEE
;
A
#
# COMPACT_ATOMS: atom_id res chain seq x y z
N MET A 1 -33.97 14.77 -27.16
CA MET A 1 -32.65 14.29 -27.62
C MET A 1 -32.06 13.49 -26.49
N THR A 2 -32.17 12.19 -26.58
CA THR A 2 -31.69 11.22 -25.58
C THR A 2 -30.21 10.95 -25.85
N GLY A 3 -29.35 11.29 -24.89
CA GLY A 3 -27.93 10.96 -24.93
C GLY A 3 -27.69 9.45 -24.79
N PRO A 4 -26.63 8.90 -25.38
CA PRO A 4 -26.40 7.47 -25.39
C PRO A 4 -26.01 6.96 -23.96
N SER A 5 -26.73 5.96 -23.51
CA SER A 5 -26.42 5.12 -22.36
C SER A 5 -25.10 4.37 -22.65
N SER A 6 -24.04 4.68 -21.88
CA SER A 6 -22.74 4.01 -21.96
C SER A 6 -22.65 2.79 -21.04
N ASP A 7 -23.49 1.80 -21.27
CA ASP A 7 -23.34 0.50 -20.62
C ASP A 7 -22.83 -0.53 -21.66
N GLN A 8 -21.62 -0.26 -22.20
CA GLN A 8 -20.92 -1.25 -23.01
C GLN A 8 -20.16 -2.19 -22.07
N ARG A 9 -20.84 -3.24 -21.63
CA ARG A 9 -20.23 -4.41 -21.04
C ARG A 9 -19.36 -5.09 -22.11
N ALA A 10 -18.06 -4.90 -22.05
CA ALA A 10 -17.12 -5.66 -22.87
C ALA A 10 -17.14 -7.13 -22.41
N VAL A 11 -18.02 -7.93 -22.98
CA VAL A 11 -18.05 -9.37 -22.77
C VAL A 11 -17.00 -9.95 -23.72
N LEU A 12 -15.85 -10.34 -23.16
CA LEU A 12 -14.88 -11.15 -23.92
C LEU A 12 -15.57 -12.45 -24.38
N SER A 13 -15.30 -12.87 -25.62
CA SER A 13 -15.70 -14.20 -26.07
C SER A 13 -15.02 -15.25 -25.22
N THR A 14 -15.63 -16.43 -25.07
CA THR A 14 -15.03 -17.57 -24.36
C THR A 14 -13.63 -17.89 -24.90
N GLN A 15 -13.41 -17.72 -26.19
CA GLN A 15 -12.11 -17.93 -26.83
C GLN A 15 -11.08 -16.90 -26.35
N ALA A 16 -11.42 -15.62 -26.34
CA ALA A 16 -10.52 -14.56 -25.87
C ALA A 16 -10.15 -14.75 -24.38
N THR A 17 -11.11 -15.17 -23.56
CA THR A 17 -10.85 -15.51 -22.15
C THR A 17 -9.91 -16.72 -22.03
N ASN A 18 -10.07 -17.73 -22.88
CA ASN A 18 -9.21 -18.91 -22.90
C ASN A 18 -7.78 -18.61 -23.34
N ASP A 19 -7.57 -17.56 -24.12
CA ASP A 19 -6.25 -17.13 -24.59
C ASP A 19 -5.45 -16.31 -23.56
N LEU A 20 -6.09 -15.85 -22.49
CA LEU A 20 -5.41 -15.16 -21.39
C LEU A 20 -4.43 -16.08 -20.66
N PRO A 21 -3.28 -15.56 -20.17
CA PRO A 21 -2.37 -16.30 -19.30
C PRO A 21 -3.01 -16.57 -17.92
N ASP A 22 -2.53 -17.55 -17.19
CA ASP A 22 -3.00 -17.88 -15.85
C ASP A 22 -2.87 -16.70 -14.87
N SER A 23 -1.86 -15.85 -15.04
CA SER A 23 -1.65 -14.63 -14.25
C SER A 23 -2.80 -13.61 -14.38
N ALA A 24 -3.59 -13.68 -15.44
CA ALA A 24 -4.78 -12.85 -15.65
C ALA A 24 -5.99 -13.26 -14.81
N PHE A 25 -5.91 -14.37 -14.08
CA PHE A 25 -6.99 -14.90 -13.24
C PHE A 25 -6.67 -14.74 -11.76
N ALA A 26 -7.68 -14.43 -10.96
CA ALA A 26 -7.52 -14.25 -9.53
C ALA A 26 -7.26 -15.57 -8.80
N TYR A 27 -7.83 -16.67 -9.28
CA TYR A 27 -7.57 -17.99 -8.75
C TYR A 27 -7.45 -19.02 -9.89
N VAL A 28 -6.46 -19.90 -9.77
CA VAL A 28 -6.23 -21.01 -10.69
C VAL A 28 -6.07 -22.28 -9.86
N GLU A 29 -6.91 -23.28 -10.11
CA GLU A 29 -6.80 -24.56 -9.44
C GLU A 29 -5.55 -25.32 -9.93
N PRO A 30 -4.93 -26.15 -9.09
CA PRO A 30 -3.87 -27.05 -9.52
C PRO A 30 -4.27 -27.90 -10.73
N GLY A 31 -3.41 -27.95 -11.74
CA GLY A 31 -3.69 -28.69 -12.97
C GLY A 31 -2.45 -28.83 -13.86
N GLU A 32 -2.60 -29.62 -14.92
CA GLU A 32 -1.59 -29.71 -15.95
C GLU A 32 -1.47 -28.41 -16.72
N LYS A 33 -0.32 -28.16 -17.32
CA LYS A 33 -0.06 -27.00 -18.16
C LYS A 33 0.05 -27.45 -19.62
N ASP A 34 -0.53 -26.67 -20.52
CA ASP A 34 -0.29 -26.86 -21.95
C ASP A 34 1.09 -26.31 -22.38
N SER A 35 1.40 -26.44 -23.67
CA SER A 35 2.66 -25.97 -24.26
C SER A 35 2.87 -24.44 -24.12
N SER A 36 1.81 -23.67 -23.85
CA SER A 36 1.84 -22.22 -23.61
C SER A 36 1.88 -21.85 -22.13
N GLY A 37 2.02 -22.81 -21.22
CA GLY A 37 2.07 -22.58 -19.77
C GLY A 37 0.72 -22.35 -19.11
N LYS A 38 -0.40 -22.51 -19.82
CA LYS A 38 -1.75 -22.25 -19.31
C LYS A 38 -2.36 -23.52 -18.72
N THR A 39 -3.02 -23.40 -17.57
CA THR A 39 -3.67 -24.52 -16.89
C THR A 39 -4.80 -25.11 -17.71
N ILE A 40 -4.83 -26.44 -17.78
CA ILE A 40 -5.88 -27.24 -18.42
C ILE A 40 -6.54 -28.18 -17.40
N PRO A 41 -7.87 -28.41 -17.54
CA PRO A 41 -8.79 -27.72 -18.47
C PRO A 41 -8.96 -26.23 -18.09
N ARG A 42 -9.37 -25.41 -19.05
CA ARG A 42 -9.54 -23.94 -18.88
C ARG A 42 -10.56 -23.57 -17.78
N SER A 43 -11.49 -24.48 -17.45
CA SER A 43 -12.46 -24.33 -16.37
C SER A 43 -11.84 -24.23 -14.97
N LYS A 44 -10.57 -24.59 -14.80
CA LYS A 44 -9.81 -24.42 -13.55
C LYS A 44 -9.34 -22.99 -13.28
N ARG A 45 -9.56 -22.06 -14.20
CA ARG A 45 -9.14 -20.67 -14.09
C ARG A 45 -10.36 -19.79 -13.78
N HIS A 46 -10.35 -19.15 -12.62
CA HIS A 46 -11.48 -18.43 -12.06
C HIS A 46 -11.19 -16.94 -11.91
N PHE A 47 -12.23 -16.13 -12.17
CA PHE A 47 -12.20 -14.69 -11.99
C PHE A 47 -11.09 -13.99 -12.78
N PRO A 48 -11.25 -13.76 -14.10
CA PRO A 48 -10.33 -12.93 -14.86
C PRO A 48 -10.33 -11.50 -14.28
N VAL A 49 -9.13 -10.92 -14.10
CA VAL A 49 -8.92 -9.60 -13.46
C VAL A 49 -7.91 -8.76 -14.24
N HIS A 50 -7.81 -8.98 -15.54
CA HIS A 50 -6.83 -8.32 -16.40
C HIS A 50 -7.18 -6.88 -16.76
N ASP A 51 -8.46 -6.49 -16.64
CA ASP A 51 -8.96 -5.13 -16.86
C ASP A 51 -9.99 -4.70 -15.81
N GLU A 52 -10.39 -3.44 -15.86
CA GLU A 52 -11.31 -2.84 -14.89
C GLU A 52 -12.69 -3.53 -14.86
N ALA A 53 -13.27 -3.80 -16.04
CA ALA A 53 -14.60 -4.40 -16.15
C ALA A 53 -14.61 -5.82 -15.56
N HIS A 54 -13.56 -6.60 -15.84
CA HIS A 54 -13.42 -7.95 -15.30
C HIS A 54 -13.14 -7.94 -13.80
N ALA A 55 -12.35 -7.00 -13.29
CA ALA A 55 -12.11 -6.85 -11.86
C ALA A 55 -13.41 -6.50 -11.08
N ARG A 56 -14.24 -5.58 -11.62
CA ARG A 56 -15.57 -5.26 -11.05
C ARG A 56 -16.50 -6.50 -11.04
N ASN A 57 -16.52 -7.24 -12.14
CA ASN A 57 -17.34 -8.44 -12.28
C ASN A 57 -16.86 -9.56 -11.34
N ALA A 58 -15.54 -9.73 -11.21
CA ALA A 58 -14.94 -10.68 -10.28
C ALA A 58 -15.31 -10.35 -8.82
N LEU A 59 -15.24 -9.07 -8.43
CA LEU A 59 -15.64 -8.61 -7.10
C LEU A 59 -17.11 -8.93 -6.79
N ALA A 60 -18.02 -8.71 -7.76
CA ALA A 60 -19.44 -8.95 -7.59
C ALA A 60 -19.80 -10.44 -7.51
N ARG A 61 -19.04 -11.31 -8.19
CA ARG A 61 -19.34 -12.75 -8.27
C ARG A 61 -18.61 -13.62 -7.26
N ALA A 62 -17.49 -13.14 -6.73
CA ALA A 62 -16.68 -13.91 -5.80
C ALA A 62 -17.46 -14.37 -4.55
N PRO A 63 -18.38 -13.57 -3.95
CA PRO A 63 -19.17 -14.01 -2.78
C PRO A 63 -20.02 -15.26 -3.02
N GLN A 64 -20.42 -15.49 -4.26
CA GLN A 64 -21.31 -16.59 -4.65
C GLN A 64 -20.53 -17.83 -5.13
N SER A 65 -19.20 -17.79 -5.12
CA SER A 65 -18.34 -18.86 -5.65
C SER A 65 -17.63 -19.62 -4.54
N PRO A 66 -17.49 -20.95 -4.66
CA PRO A 66 -16.70 -21.74 -3.72
C PRO A 66 -15.19 -21.36 -3.73
N TYR A 67 -14.75 -20.65 -4.75
CA TYR A 67 -13.38 -20.18 -4.89
C TYR A 67 -13.21 -18.71 -4.49
N GLY A 68 -14.30 -18.05 -4.08
CA GLY A 68 -14.33 -16.61 -3.81
C GLY A 68 -13.35 -16.18 -2.74
N SER A 69 -13.27 -16.87 -1.61
CA SER A 69 -12.33 -16.57 -0.53
C SER A 69 -10.86 -16.69 -0.97
N LYS A 70 -10.55 -17.69 -1.78
CA LYS A 70 -9.19 -17.90 -2.32
C LYS A 70 -8.81 -16.87 -3.40
N ALA A 71 -9.79 -16.41 -4.17
CA ALA A 71 -9.61 -15.43 -5.24
C ALA A 71 -9.57 -13.98 -4.73
N MET A 72 -10.21 -13.72 -3.59
CA MET A 72 -10.47 -12.36 -3.10
C MET A 72 -9.22 -11.48 -2.95
N PRO A 73 -8.10 -11.95 -2.40
CA PRO A 73 -6.88 -11.13 -2.29
C PRO A 73 -6.45 -10.56 -3.65
N LYS A 74 -6.46 -11.38 -4.69
CA LYS A 74 -6.06 -10.99 -6.04
C LYS A 74 -7.12 -10.12 -6.73
N ILE A 75 -8.41 -10.34 -6.44
CA ILE A 75 -9.51 -9.49 -6.90
C ILE A 75 -9.37 -8.09 -6.31
N LEU A 76 -9.12 -7.99 -4.99
CA LEU A 76 -8.91 -6.70 -4.33
C LEU A 76 -7.69 -5.96 -4.87
N ALA A 77 -6.57 -6.67 -5.11
CA ALA A 77 -5.40 -6.10 -5.74
C ALA A 77 -5.71 -5.53 -7.14
N ALA A 78 -6.49 -6.25 -7.94
CA ALA A 78 -6.94 -5.77 -9.25
C ALA A 78 -7.88 -4.56 -9.13
N CYS A 79 -8.83 -4.57 -8.18
CA CYS A 79 -9.70 -3.42 -7.91
C CYS A 79 -8.89 -2.16 -7.58
N ARG A 80 -7.86 -2.27 -6.73
CA ARG A 80 -6.98 -1.15 -6.41
C ARG A 80 -6.22 -0.64 -7.63
N ARG A 81 -5.62 -1.56 -8.39
CA ARG A 81 -4.89 -1.22 -9.63
C ARG A 81 -5.73 -0.41 -10.60
N PHE A 82 -7.03 -0.69 -10.67
CA PHE A 82 -7.98 0.00 -11.55
C PHE A 82 -8.77 1.12 -10.85
N GLY A 83 -8.44 1.49 -9.62
CA GLY A 83 -9.13 2.56 -8.88
C GLY A 83 -10.59 2.23 -8.51
N ILE A 84 -10.94 0.94 -8.41
CA ILE A 84 -12.28 0.49 -8.05
C ILE A 84 -12.44 0.54 -6.53
N SER A 85 -13.38 1.36 -6.05
CA SER A 85 -13.76 1.39 -4.64
C SER A 85 -14.47 0.10 -4.25
N VAL A 86 -14.03 -0.51 -3.15
CA VAL A 86 -14.64 -1.73 -2.58
C VAL A 86 -15.37 -1.35 -1.29
N SER A 87 -16.68 -1.58 -1.23
CA SER A 87 -17.47 -1.30 -0.04
C SER A 87 -17.04 -2.15 1.15
N GLY A 88 -17.21 -1.61 2.38
CA GLY A 88 -16.94 -2.35 3.63
C GLY A 88 -17.74 -3.66 3.74
N ASP A 89 -18.96 -3.69 3.21
CA ASP A 89 -19.82 -4.89 3.20
C ASP A 89 -19.22 -6.04 2.39
N ASN A 90 -18.57 -5.73 1.26
CA ASN A 90 -17.89 -6.75 0.44
C ASN A 90 -16.63 -7.29 1.15
N ARG A 91 -15.97 -6.50 1.99
CA ARG A 91 -14.84 -6.95 2.82
C ARG A 91 -15.32 -7.81 3.96
N ALA A 92 -16.36 -7.37 4.68
CA ALA A 92 -16.96 -8.11 5.80
C ALA A 92 -17.50 -9.48 5.37
N ALA A 93 -18.12 -9.58 4.20
CA ALA A 93 -18.66 -10.83 3.65
C ALA A 93 -17.60 -11.93 3.45
N PHE A 94 -16.32 -11.56 3.38
CA PHE A 94 -15.19 -12.49 3.21
C PHE A 94 -14.30 -12.62 4.45
N GLY A 95 -14.70 -12.05 5.60
CA GLY A 95 -13.88 -12.04 6.81
C GLY A 95 -12.57 -11.24 6.67
N LEU A 96 -12.48 -10.35 5.67
CA LEU A 96 -11.29 -9.58 5.36
C LEU A 96 -11.28 -8.19 6.01
N VAL A 97 -11.84 -8.09 7.21
CA VAL A 97 -12.01 -6.80 7.90
C VAL A 97 -10.75 -6.36 8.59
N GLU A 98 -9.89 -7.30 8.96
CA GLU A 98 -8.66 -7.00 9.69
C GLU A 98 -7.43 -7.05 8.79
N PRO A 99 -6.46 -6.14 8.97
CA PRO A 99 -5.17 -6.20 8.30
C PRO A 99 -4.42 -7.47 8.69
N MET A 100 -3.60 -8.00 7.78
CA MET A 100 -2.75 -9.15 8.06
C MET A 100 -1.61 -8.75 9.00
N GLY A 101 -1.45 -9.51 10.08
CA GLY A 101 -0.34 -9.41 11.02
C GLY A 101 -0.72 -8.86 12.39
N GLU A 102 -0.19 -9.50 13.42
CA GLU A 102 -0.34 -9.12 14.82
C GLU A 102 0.51 -7.87 15.18
N PHE A 103 1.47 -7.52 14.31
CA PHE A 103 2.45 -6.47 14.56
C PHE A 103 2.49 -5.43 13.44
N ASP A 104 2.62 -4.17 13.83
CA ASP A 104 2.79 -3.06 12.91
C ASP A 104 4.15 -3.15 12.22
N GLU A 105 4.14 -3.03 10.88
CA GLU A 105 5.36 -2.81 10.11
C GLU A 105 5.72 -1.33 10.16
N ARG A 106 7.03 -1.01 10.15
CA ARG A 106 7.51 0.38 10.17
C ARG A 106 8.49 0.63 9.05
N ARG A 107 8.32 1.76 8.37
CA ARG A 107 9.24 2.25 7.34
C ARG A 107 9.52 3.73 7.56
N PHE A 108 10.67 4.17 7.11
CA PHE A 108 11.08 5.54 7.28
C PHE A 108 11.53 6.17 5.96
N THR A 109 11.51 7.49 5.91
CA THR A 109 12.04 8.30 4.83
C THR A 109 13.30 9.04 5.27
N ARG A 110 14.11 9.45 4.29
CA ARG A 110 15.25 10.34 4.52
C ARG A 110 14.90 11.81 4.30
N PHE A 111 13.63 12.15 4.29
CA PHE A 111 13.18 13.53 4.26
C PHE A 111 13.16 14.06 5.70
N PRO A 112 14.05 15.03 6.03
CA PRO A 112 14.02 15.65 7.35
C PRO A 112 12.66 16.32 7.57
N PRO A 113 12.08 16.19 8.75
CA PRO A 113 10.93 17.01 9.11
C PRO A 113 11.36 18.47 9.30
N GLU A 114 10.42 19.38 9.09
CA GLU A 114 10.60 20.82 9.15
C GLU A 114 9.63 21.44 10.14
N ILE A 115 10.01 22.61 10.71
CA ILE A 115 9.08 23.42 11.50
C ILE A 115 8.39 24.41 10.58
N ARG A 116 7.07 24.51 10.72
CA ARG A 116 6.24 25.53 10.08
C ARG A 116 5.49 26.31 11.12
N GLN A 117 5.24 27.56 10.80
CA GLN A 117 4.52 28.49 11.65
C GLN A 117 3.59 29.33 10.77
N ASP A 118 2.30 29.35 11.08
CA ASP A 118 1.30 30.07 10.28
C ASP A 118 1.42 31.61 10.42
N SER A 119 1.99 32.08 11.52
CA SER A 119 2.25 33.49 11.78
C SER A 119 3.35 33.63 12.84
N GLU A 120 3.90 34.85 12.99
CA GLU A 120 4.99 35.11 13.94
C GLU A 120 4.66 34.72 15.39
N HIS A 121 3.37 34.66 15.75
CA HIS A 121 2.85 34.34 17.10
C HIS A 121 1.90 33.13 17.07
N GLY A 122 1.76 32.47 15.94
CA GLY A 122 0.89 31.31 15.75
C GLY A 122 1.46 30.00 16.28
N PRO A 123 0.69 28.93 16.24
CA PRO A 123 1.17 27.62 16.62
C PRO A 123 2.29 27.15 15.69
N SER A 124 3.21 26.37 16.24
CA SER A 124 4.28 25.73 15.47
C SER A 124 3.90 24.30 15.15
N PHE A 125 4.11 23.91 13.90
CA PHE A 125 3.81 22.58 13.38
C PHE A 125 5.10 21.85 13.01
N ILE A 126 5.12 20.53 13.21
CA ILE A 126 6.11 19.65 12.58
C ILE A 126 5.51 19.14 11.29
N TYR A 127 6.18 19.39 10.17
CA TYR A 127 5.81 18.92 8.85
C TYR A 127 6.85 17.95 8.32
N GLY A 128 6.42 16.88 7.62
CA GLY A 128 7.34 15.95 6.98
C GLY A 128 6.64 14.97 6.03
N TYR A 129 7.44 14.14 5.36
CA TYR A 129 6.96 13.04 4.55
C TYR A 129 7.21 11.71 5.28
N ALA A 130 6.16 11.09 5.76
CA ALA A 130 6.23 9.80 6.46
C ALA A 130 6.56 8.63 5.51
N ALA A 131 6.04 8.66 4.27
CA ALA A 131 6.35 7.71 3.21
C ALA A 131 6.75 8.43 1.92
N ALA A 132 7.63 7.82 1.12
CA ALA A 132 7.99 8.27 -0.22
C ALA A 132 7.45 7.29 -1.26
N PHE A 133 6.76 7.79 -2.30
CA PHE A 133 6.21 6.94 -3.35
C PHE A 133 7.24 6.58 -4.41
N GLY A 134 7.15 5.35 -4.94
CA GLY A 134 7.98 4.87 -6.04
C GLY A 134 9.48 4.82 -5.74
N LYS A 135 9.88 4.96 -4.48
CA LYS A 135 11.28 4.85 -4.06
C LYS A 135 11.54 3.49 -3.44
N LEU A 136 12.61 2.83 -3.88
CA LEU A 136 13.04 1.58 -3.27
C LEU A 136 13.59 1.83 -1.86
N SER A 137 13.19 0.98 -0.94
CA SER A 137 13.76 0.94 0.41
C SER A 137 15.22 0.46 0.38
N ARG A 138 15.91 0.55 1.51
CA ARG A 138 17.08 -0.29 1.76
C ARG A 138 16.67 -1.78 1.74
N LYS A 139 17.65 -2.68 1.72
CA LYS A 139 17.40 -4.11 1.86
C LYS A 139 16.76 -4.43 3.22
N LEU A 140 15.64 -5.14 3.18
CA LEU A 140 14.82 -5.50 4.33
C LEU A 140 14.90 -7.01 4.60
N GLY A 141 16.12 -7.51 4.88
CA GLY A 141 16.29 -8.96 5.18
C GLY A 141 15.99 -9.88 3.99
N GLY A 142 16.51 -9.56 2.79
CA GLY A 142 16.42 -10.43 1.61
C GLY A 142 15.52 -9.89 0.48
N PHE A 143 14.86 -8.76 0.67
CA PHE A 143 14.07 -8.07 -0.35
C PHE A 143 14.18 -6.54 -0.23
N VAL A 144 13.71 -5.83 -1.23
CA VAL A 144 13.45 -4.38 -1.20
C VAL A 144 11.97 -4.12 -1.30
N GLU A 145 11.54 -2.94 -0.87
CA GLU A 145 10.14 -2.56 -0.86
C GLU A 145 9.94 -1.17 -1.47
N GLN A 146 8.81 -0.95 -2.10
CA GLN A 146 8.35 0.37 -2.50
C GLN A 146 6.89 0.57 -2.08
N VAL A 147 6.53 1.83 -1.89
CA VAL A 147 5.15 2.24 -1.61
C VAL A 147 4.56 2.79 -2.89
N ASP A 148 3.47 2.18 -3.37
CA ASP A 148 2.72 2.71 -4.52
C ASP A 148 1.88 3.91 -4.08
N PRO A 149 1.67 4.92 -4.95
CA PRO A 149 0.79 6.06 -4.66
C PRO A 149 -0.64 5.68 -4.23
N VAL A 150 -1.14 4.51 -4.62
CA VAL A 150 -2.47 4.04 -4.25
C VAL A 150 -2.54 3.44 -2.84
N ALA A 151 -1.39 3.18 -2.20
CA ALA A 151 -1.31 2.44 -0.93
C ALA A 151 -2.18 3.04 0.19
N PHE A 152 -2.39 4.35 0.19
CA PHE A 152 -3.17 5.06 1.21
C PHE A 152 -4.56 5.49 0.75
N ASN A 153 -5.03 5.10 -0.44
CA ASN A 153 -6.30 5.58 -0.97
C ASN A 153 -7.50 5.22 -0.09
N GLU A 154 -7.48 4.07 0.56
CA GLU A 154 -8.56 3.66 1.46
C GLU A 154 -8.59 4.49 2.73
N ALA A 155 -7.44 4.70 3.37
CA ALA A 155 -7.33 5.55 4.56
C ALA A 155 -7.72 7.00 4.24
N LYS A 156 -7.29 7.51 3.08
CA LYS A 156 -7.64 8.85 2.59
C LYS A 156 -9.14 9.00 2.35
N THR A 157 -9.78 8.03 1.68
CA THR A 157 -11.22 8.06 1.40
C THR A 157 -12.05 7.98 2.68
N ALA A 158 -11.55 7.24 3.69
CA ALA A 158 -12.17 7.15 5.01
C ALA A 158 -11.85 8.35 5.94
N GLY A 159 -11.14 9.37 5.46
CA GLY A 159 -10.80 10.55 6.26
C GLY A 159 -9.69 10.31 7.28
N TRP A 160 -8.78 9.37 7.05
CA TRP A 160 -7.64 9.03 7.93
C TRP A 160 -8.06 8.61 9.34
N PRO A 161 -8.90 7.57 9.51
CA PRO A 161 -9.44 7.19 10.80
C PRO A 161 -8.34 6.77 11.77
N ASP A 162 -8.42 7.29 13.00
CA ASP A 162 -7.62 6.87 14.16
C ASP A 162 -6.11 6.89 13.99
N VAL A 163 -5.58 7.72 13.07
CA VAL A 163 -4.13 7.86 12.91
C VAL A 163 -3.56 8.78 13.99
N VAL A 164 -2.44 8.36 14.56
CA VAL A 164 -1.71 9.14 15.57
C VAL A 164 -0.35 9.61 15.05
N CYS A 165 0.16 10.70 15.62
CA CYS A 165 1.56 11.10 15.45
C CYS A 165 2.29 10.94 16.78
N ARG A 166 3.40 10.17 16.77
CA ARG A 166 4.20 9.87 17.97
C ARG A 166 5.69 10.11 17.70
N TYR A 167 6.39 10.70 18.65
CA TYR A 167 7.84 10.79 18.55
C TYR A 167 8.49 9.41 18.75
N ASN A 168 9.31 8.98 17.79
CA ASN A 168 9.97 7.67 17.78
C ASN A 168 9.00 6.46 17.91
N HIS A 169 7.74 6.58 17.47
CA HIS A 169 6.71 5.53 17.61
C HIS A 169 6.46 5.05 19.05
N ARG A 170 6.69 5.90 20.03
CA ARG A 170 6.49 5.57 21.44
C ARG A 170 5.12 6.03 21.92
N ASP A 171 4.39 5.14 22.59
CA ASP A 171 3.02 5.40 23.04
C ASP A 171 2.93 6.54 24.06
N ASP A 172 3.98 6.71 24.88
CA ASP A 172 4.11 7.80 25.86
C ASP A 172 4.55 9.13 25.24
N GLN A 173 4.73 9.21 23.93
CA GLN A 173 5.28 10.35 23.20
C GLN A 173 4.32 10.90 22.15
N LEU A 174 3.05 11.05 22.51
CA LEU A 174 2.01 11.56 21.62
C LEU A 174 2.28 13.00 21.22
N LEU A 175 2.19 13.29 19.92
CA LEU A 175 2.30 14.63 19.34
C LEU A 175 0.95 15.16 18.80
N GLY A 176 0.10 14.28 18.29
CA GLY A 176 -1.21 14.64 17.81
C GLY A 176 -1.97 13.47 17.20
N THR A 177 -3.25 13.70 16.88
CA THR A 177 -4.14 12.69 16.29
C THR A 177 -5.03 13.30 15.21
N THR A 178 -5.45 12.49 14.24
CA THR A 178 -6.46 12.90 13.26
C THR A 178 -7.82 13.16 13.93
N TYR A 179 -8.17 12.38 14.93
CA TYR A 179 -9.41 12.54 15.70
C TYR A 179 -9.51 13.92 16.38
N ALA A 180 -8.41 14.37 17.03
CA ALA A 180 -8.37 15.69 17.67
C ALA A 180 -8.08 16.83 16.67
N ARG A 181 -7.91 16.51 15.37
CA ARG A 181 -7.55 17.46 14.31
C ARG A 181 -6.20 18.18 14.55
N THR A 182 -5.36 17.65 15.44
CA THR A 182 -4.00 18.13 15.70
C THR A 182 -2.96 17.46 14.79
N LEU A 183 -3.37 16.44 14.04
CA LEU A 183 -2.61 15.79 12.97
C LEU A 183 -3.39 15.91 11.65
N ARG A 184 -2.73 16.42 10.61
CA ARG A 184 -3.25 16.48 9.24
C ARG A 184 -2.41 15.61 8.35
N LEU A 185 -3.07 14.89 7.44
CA LEU A 185 -2.43 13.97 6.49
C LEU A 185 -2.87 14.28 5.07
N ALA A 186 -1.93 14.21 4.14
CA ALA A 186 -2.19 14.37 2.72
C ALA A 186 -1.27 13.48 1.89
N THR A 187 -1.70 13.13 0.68
CA THR A 187 -0.85 12.48 -0.31
C THR A 187 -0.65 13.37 -1.52
N ASP A 188 0.59 13.48 -2.00
CA ASP A 188 0.96 14.13 -3.25
C ASP A 188 1.83 13.21 -4.11
N ASN A 189 2.48 13.74 -5.14
CA ASN A 189 3.38 12.97 -6.00
C ASN A 189 4.69 12.54 -5.32
N THR A 190 5.04 13.13 -4.17
CA THR A 190 6.23 12.81 -3.39
C THR A 190 5.98 11.64 -2.44
N GLY A 191 4.82 11.66 -1.76
CA GLY A 191 4.52 10.67 -0.75
C GLY A 191 3.34 11.00 0.16
N LEU A 192 3.36 10.39 1.35
CA LEU A 192 2.45 10.69 2.45
C LEU A 192 3.05 11.83 3.29
N ALA A 193 2.47 13.02 3.16
CA ALA A 193 2.81 14.18 3.99
C ALA A 193 2.00 14.17 5.29
N TYR A 194 2.61 14.63 6.36
CA TYR A 194 1.95 14.89 7.64
C TYR A 194 2.32 16.27 8.16
N GLU A 195 1.39 16.85 8.90
CA GLU A 195 1.55 18.09 9.66
C GLU A 195 0.92 17.89 11.03
N VAL A 196 1.67 18.12 12.09
CA VAL A 196 1.19 17.92 13.46
C VAL A 196 1.50 19.15 14.32
N GLU A 197 0.51 19.53 15.12
CA GLU A 197 0.65 20.55 16.18
C GLU A 197 0.94 19.85 17.51
N PRO A 198 2.19 19.82 17.98
CA PRO A 198 2.53 19.15 19.24
C PRO A 198 1.95 19.91 20.44
N PRO A 199 1.54 19.22 21.50
CA PRO A 199 1.12 19.89 22.73
C PRO A 199 2.29 20.67 23.35
N LYS A 200 2.01 21.74 24.09
CA LYS A 200 3.04 22.58 24.74
C LYS A 200 4.03 21.78 25.60
N SER A 201 3.58 20.68 26.19
CA SER A 201 4.42 19.75 26.96
C SER A 201 5.47 19.03 26.11
N ARG A 202 5.38 19.12 24.77
CA ARG A 202 6.28 18.46 23.80
C ARG A 202 7.02 19.48 22.91
N SER A 203 7.23 20.69 23.44
CA SER A 203 8.07 21.71 22.79
C SER A 203 9.53 21.26 22.60
N ASP A 204 9.99 20.29 23.39
CA ASP A 204 11.29 19.62 23.22
C ASP A 204 11.43 18.99 21.83
N VAL A 205 10.38 18.38 21.30
CA VAL A 205 10.44 17.76 19.95
C VAL A 205 10.54 18.81 18.85
N LEU A 206 9.85 19.97 19.00
CA LEU A 206 10.01 21.11 18.09
C LEU A 206 11.45 21.58 18.06
N GLU A 207 12.07 21.73 19.25
CA GLU A 207 13.47 22.14 19.35
C GLU A 207 14.41 21.12 18.68
N TYR A 208 14.21 19.81 18.87
CA TYR A 208 15.03 18.77 18.22
C TYR A 208 14.90 18.81 16.68
N VAL A 209 13.71 19.08 16.16
CA VAL A 209 13.51 19.24 14.70
C VAL A 209 14.22 20.51 14.22
N GLN A 210 14.05 21.63 14.90
CA GLN A 210 14.67 22.91 14.54
C GLN A 210 16.19 22.86 14.56
N ARG A 211 16.78 22.15 15.51
CA ARG A 211 18.23 21.94 15.63
C ARG A 211 18.77 20.94 14.60
N GLY A 212 17.90 20.18 13.95
CA GLY A 212 18.27 19.12 13.01
C GLY A 212 18.74 17.83 13.68
N ASP A 213 18.44 17.61 14.96
CA ASP A 213 18.69 16.35 15.65
C ASP A 213 17.78 15.25 15.09
N ILE A 214 16.52 15.57 14.76
CA ILE A 214 15.57 14.69 14.11
C ILE A 214 15.68 14.86 12.59
N ARG A 215 16.09 13.79 11.89
CA ARG A 215 16.42 13.83 10.44
C ARG A 215 15.53 12.96 9.59
N HIS A 216 14.64 12.21 10.17
CA HIS A 216 13.84 11.22 9.47
C HIS A 216 12.38 11.31 9.87
N SER A 217 11.53 10.90 8.96
CA SER A 217 10.13 10.63 9.22
C SER A 217 9.83 9.16 8.95
N SER A 218 8.85 8.63 9.64
CA SER A 218 8.51 7.22 9.60
C SER A 218 6.99 7.04 9.62
N PHE A 219 6.51 5.89 9.17
CA PHE A 219 5.12 5.46 9.33
C PHE A 219 5.06 4.02 9.79
N ALA A 220 4.03 3.72 10.59
CA ALA A 220 3.67 2.36 10.97
C ALA A 220 2.35 1.98 10.27
N PHE A 221 2.29 0.75 9.80
CA PHE A 221 1.18 0.28 8.99
C PHE A 221 0.96 -1.22 9.14
N ARG A 222 -0.23 -1.66 8.73
CA ARG A 222 -0.57 -3.08 8.51
C ARG A 222 -1.04 -3.24 7.08
N VAL A 223 -0.65 -4.35 6.46
CA VAL A 223 -1.06 -4.62 5.08
C VAL A 223 -2.39 -5.34 5.09
N PHE A 224 -3.33 -4.85 4.28
CA PHE A 224 -4.59 -5.57 4.07
C PHE A 224 -4.35 -6.85 3.23
N PRO A 225 -5.17 -7.88 3.37
CA PRO A 225 -5.09 -9.06 2.50
C PRO A 225 -5.07 -8.69 1.02
N GLY A 226 -4.05 -9.15 0.28
CA GLY A 226 -3.80 -8.72 -1.11
C GLY A 226 -3.42 -7.24 -1.26
N GLY A 227 -2.99 -6.60 -0.18
CA GLY A 227 -2.55 -5.20 -0.17
C GLY A 227 -1.10 -5.02 -0.58
N ASP A 228 -0.43 -6.06 -1.01
CA ASP A 228 0.91 -6.01 -1.57
C ASP A 228 1.05 -6.94 -2.77
N GLU A 229 2.05 -6.70 -3.58
CA GLU A 229 2.44 -7.53 -4.71
C GLU A 229 3.93 -7.81 -4.66
N TRP A 230 4.33 -9.01 -5.11
CA TRP A 230 5.71 -9.40 -5.19
C TRP A 230 6.19 -9.47 -6.64
N GLY A 231 7.45 -9.10 -6.85
CA GLY A 231 8.08 -9.10 -8.15
C GLY A 231 9.60 -9.04 -8.02
N VAL A 232 10.24 -8.61 -9.09
CA VAL A 232 11.69 -8.45 -9.15
C VAL A 232 12.01 -7.01 -9.52
N SER A 233 12.92 -6.39 -8.76
CA SER A 233 13.38 -5.04 -9.02
C SER A 233 14.29 -4.97 -10.27
N GLU A 234 14.56 -3.77 -10.76
CA GLU A 234 15.51 -3.53 -11.84
C GLU A 234 16.93 -4.04 -11.53
N PHE A 235 17.27 -4.19 -10.26
CA PHE A 235 18.54 -4.77 -9.78
C PHE A 235 18.51 -6.30 -9.65
N ASN A 236 17.51 -6.98 -10.22
CA ASN A 236 17.32 -8.42 -10.12
C ASN A 236 17.29 -8.93 -8.66
N TYR A 237 16.52 -8.23 -7.82
CA TYR A 237 16.36 -8.53 -6.41
C TYR A 237 14.87 -8.62 -6.04
N PRO A 238 14.44 -9.50 -5.10
CA PRO A 238 13.04 -9.60 -4.71
C PRO A 238 12.48 -8.24 -4.29
N MET A 239 11.32 -7.88 -4.80
CA MET A 239 10.68 -6.60 -4.55
C MET A 239 9.24 -6.79 -4.12
N ARG A 240 8.88 -6.15 -3.02
CA ARG A 240 7.51 -6.01 -2.52
C ARG A 240 6.99 -4.61 -2.88
N THR A 241 5.79 -4.53 -3.43
CA THR A 241 5.09 -3.26 -3.67
C THR A 241 3.87 -3.19 -2.76
N LEU A 242 3.82 -2.18 -1.88
CA LEU A 242 2.66 -1.92 -1.02
C LEU A 242 1.58 -1.20 -1.82
N LEU A 243 0.37 -1.77 -1.87
CA LEU A 243 -0.78 -1.28 -2.65
C LEU A 243 -1.97 -0.86 -1.79
N SER A 244 -2.11 -1.42 -0.60
CA SER A 244 -3.15 -1.02 0.34
C SER A 244 -2.76 -1.37 1.77
N VAL A 245 -2.69 -0.35 2.59
CA VAL A 245 -2.28 -0.45 3.99
C VAL A 245 -3.24 0.30 4.90
N GLN A 246 -3.44 -0.23 6.10
CA GLN A 246 -3.96 0.53 7.22
C GLN A 246 -2.81 1.36 7.79
N LEU A 247 -2.96 2.68 7.77
CA LEU A 247 -2.01 3.57 8.43
C LEU A 247 -2.31 3.58 9.93
N VAL A 248 -1.31 3.26 10.75
CA VAL A 248 -1.42 3.22 12.21
C VAL A 248 -0.89 4.51 12.81
N ASP A 249 0.35 4.87 12.48
CA ASP A 249 0.93 6.12 12.94
C ASP A 249 1.92 6.73 11.93
N VAL A 250 2.24 7.99 12.18
CA VAL A 250 3.36 8.71 11.56
C VAL A 250 4.26 9.27 12.67
N ALA A 251 5.55 9.40 12.41
CA ALA A 251 6.51 9.77 13.44
C ALA A 251 7.68 10.60 12.88
N PRO A 252 8.04 11.73 13.49
CA PRO A 252 9.39 12.23 13.45
C PRO A 252 10.30 11.32 14.26
N VAL A 253 11.42 10.86 13.68
CA VAL A 253 12.31 9.88 14.31
C VAL A 253 13.76 10.36 14.31
N LEU A 254 14.45 10.12 15.43
CA LEU A 254 15.85 10.55 15.64
C LEU A 254 16.79 9.79 14.72
N ASP A 255 16.77 8.48 14.81
CA ASP A 255 17.49 7.57 13.94
C ASP A 255 16.52 6.45 13.58
N PRO A 256 16.39 6.10 12.29
CA PRO A 256 15.68 4.88 11.96
C PRO A 256 16.44 3.74 12.63
N ALA A 257 16.06 3.42 13.87
CA ALA A 257 16.66 2.36 14.62
C ALA A 257 16.88 1.18 13.67
N TYR A 258 18.12 0.70 13.59
CA TYR A 258 18.37 -0.65 13.14
C TYR A 258 17.37 -1.47 13.94
N PRO A 259 16.41 -2.14 13.30
CA PRO A 259 15.57 -3.01 14.06
C PRO A 259 16.55 -3.95 14.81
N ASP A 260 16.55 -3.90 16.13
CA ASP A 260 17.13 -4.98 16.92
C ASP A 260 16.71 -6.26 16.23
N ALA A 261 17.63 -7.21 16.07
CA ALA A 261 17.39 -8.39 15.23
C ALA A 261 16.05 -9.07 15.54
N THR A 262 15.54 -8.92 16.76
CA THR A 262 14.22 -9.39 17.21
C THR A 262 13.06 -8.47 16.79
N ALA A 263 13.19 -7.16 16.85
CA ALA A 263 12.15 -6.23 16.41
C ALA A 263 12.07 -6.18 14.88
N GLY A 264 13.23 -6.27 14.20
CA GLY A 264 13.30 -6.38 12.74
C GLY A 264 12.71 -7.69 12.22
N ALA A 265 12.96 -8.80 12.89
CA ALA A 265 12.37 -10.09 12.52
C ALA A 265 10.84 -10.09 12.67
N ARG A 266 10.30 -9.47 13.74
CA ARG A 266 8.85 -9.34 13.94
C ARG A 266 8.21 -8.40 12.91
N ALA A 267 8.84 -7.26 12.61
CA ALA A 267 8.35 -6.32 11.61
C ALA A 267 8.36 -6.89 10.18
N LEU A 268 9.06 -8.00 9.91
CA LEU A 268 9.12 -8.66 8.62
C LEU A 268 8.20 -9.87 8.51
N ASN A 269 7.58 -10.33 9.61
CA ASN A 269 6.72 -11.51 9.59
C ASN A 269 5.55 -11.38 8.59
N GLY A 270 4.91 -10.22 8.53
CA GLY A 270 3.86 -9.95 7.56
C GLY A 270 4.35 -10.08 6.11
N ALA A 271 5.53 -9.53 5.82
CA ALA A 271 6.14 -9.62 4.49
C ALA A 271 6.54 -11.06 4.12
N VAL A 272 7.08 -11.82 5.08
CA VAL A 272 7.44 -13.24 4.86
C VAL A 272 6.21 -14.09 4.62
N GLN A 273 5.14 -13.88 5.40
CA GLN A 273 3.86 -14.57 5.20
C GLN A 273 3.28 -14.23 3.83
N SER A 274 3.23 -12.95 3.46
CA SER A 274 2.74 -12.52 2.15
C SER A 274 3.53 -13.15 1.00
N LEU A 275 4.86 -13.22 1.11
CA LEU A 275 5.68 -13.88 0.10
C LEU A 275 5.39 -15.38 0.04
N ALA A 276 5.23 -16.05 1.19
CA ALA A 276 4.91 -17.46 1.25
C ALA A 276 3.57 -17.78 0.56
N ASP A 277 2.55 -16.96 0.82
CA ASP A 277 1.25 -17.07 0.17
C ASP A 277 1.37 -16.83 -1.35
N TRP A 278 2.18 -15.87 -1.75
CA TRP A 278 2.37 -15.51 -3.17
C TRP A 278 3.11 -16.62 -3.95
N VAL A 279 4.18 -17.22 -3.36
CA VAL A 279 4.93 -18.29 -3.99
C VAL A 279 4.34 -19.69 -3.73
N GLN A 280 3.29 -19.78 -2.89
CA GLN A 280 2.67 -21.05 -2.46
C GLN A 280 3.68 -22.02 -1.82
N ALA A 281 4.53 -21.49 -0.94
CA ALA A 281 5.56 -22.25 -0.22
C ALA A 281 5.34 -22.13 1.31
N ASP A 282 6.01 -22.99 2.04
CA ASP A 282 6.03 -22.94 3.51
C ASP A 282 6.72 -21.67 4.02
N VAL A 283 6.19 -21.07 5.08
CA VAL A 283 6.67 -19.80 5.64
C VAL A 283 8.11 -19.91 6.12
N GLU A 284 8.47 -21.04 6.75
CA GLU A 284 9.82 -21.26 7.26
C GLU A 284 10.81 -21.51 6.10
N GLU A 285 10.37 -22.15 5.01
CA GLU A 285 11.18 -22.27 3.80
C GLU A 285 11.47 -20.89 3.20
N VAL A 286 10.45 -20.04 3.11
CA VAL A 286 10.61 -18.66 2.60
C VAL A 286 11.56 -17.87 3.49
N ARG A 287 11.37 -17.94 4.81
CA ARG A 287 12.24 -17.29 5.78
C ARG A 287 13.69 -17.72 5.63
N CYS A 288 13.94 -19.01 5.55
CA CYS A 288 15.26 -19.57 5.35
C CYS A 288 15.93 -19.03 4.07
N ARG A 289 15.23 -19.07 2.94
CA ARG A 289 15.76 -18.58 1.65
C ARG A 289 15.98 -17.08 1.60
N LEU A 290 15.12 -16.28 2.27
CA LEU A 290 15.35 -14.85 2.44
C LEU A 290 16.64 -14.58 3.21
N ASN A 291 16.84 -15.27 4.34
CA ASN A 291 18.03 -15.13 5.19
C ASN A 291 19.32 -15.57 4.46
N GLU A 292 19.25 -16.58 3.61
CA GLU A 292 20.35 -17.06 2.80
C GLU A 292 20.61 -16.20 1.54
N GLY A 293 19.79 -15.20 1.28
CA GLY A 293 19.86 -14.40 0.05
C GLY A 293 19.45 -15.17 -1.21
N ARG A 294 18.72 -16.28 -1.07
CA ARG A 294 18.30 -17.20 -2.14
C ARG A 294 16.85 -17.02 -2.55
N ALA A 295 16.16 -16.01 -2.07
CA ALA A 295 14.75 -15.79 -2.37
C ALA A 295 14.45 -15.67 -3.87
N MET A 296 15.42 -15.23 -4.68
CA MET A 296 15.29 -15.20 -6.15
C MET A 296 15.01 -16.56 -6.80
N GLU A 297 15.24 -17.67 -6.08
CA GLU A 297 14.91 -19.01 -6.60
C GLU A 297 13.40 -19.21 -6.77
N PHE A 298 12.59 -18.58 -5.90
CA PHE A 298 11.13 -18.58 -6.05
C PHE A 298 10.69 -17.85 -7.33
N PHE A 299 11.33 -16.73 -7.66
CA PHE A 299 10.99 -15.92 -8.83
C PHE A 299 11.47 -16.50 -10.15
N ARG A 300 12.54 -17.31 -10.16
CA ARG A 300 13.04 -18.00 -11.37
C ARG A 300 11.99 -18.94 -11.95
N LYS A 301 11.27 -19.70 -11.12
CA LYS A 301 10.19 -20.58 -11.58
C LYS A 301 9.09 -19.81 -12.30
N TYR A 302 8.76 -18.60 -11.85
CA TYR A 302 7.77 -17.74 -12.48
C TYR A 302 8.29 -17.13 -13.78
N ARG A 303 9.56 -16.73 -13.83
CA ARG A 303 10.18 -16.15 -15.04
C ARG A 303 10.21 -17.14 -16.19
N ASP A 304 10.52 -18.41 -15.91
CA ASP A 304 10.64 -19.45 -16.93
C ASP A 304 9.27 -19.96 -17.42
N ALA A 305 8.21 -19.81 -16.59
CA ALA A 305 6.85 -20.23 -16.94
C ALA A 305 6.08 -19.21 -17.78
N ASP A 306 6.30 -17.92 -17.62
CA ASP A 306 5.44 -16.85 -18.21
C ASP A 306 6.16 -15.97 -19.24
N GLY A 307 7.41 -16.26 -19.62
CA GLY A 307 8.18 -15.37 -20.51
C GLY A 307 8.30 -13.95 -19.95
N TRP A 308 8.31 -13.81 -18.62
CA TRP A 308 8.33 -12.54 -17.91
C TRP A 308 9.51 -11.69 -18.40
N LYS A 309 9.19 -10.60 -19.07
CA LYS A 309 10.14 -9.52 -19.31
C LYS A 309 9.97 -8.54 -18.16
N PRO A 310 11.07 -8.11 -17.50
CA PRO A 310 10.97 -6.96 -16.58
C PRO A 310 10.24 -5.86 -17.34
N LYS A 311 9.29 -5.23 -16.70
CA LYS A 311 8.69 -3.97 -17.20
C LYS A 311 9.78 -2.89 -17.12
N SER A 312 10.83 -3.03 -17.94
CA SER A 312 11.67 -1.93 -18.33
C SER A 312 10.78 -1.01 -19.16
N ASP A 313 10.62 0.21 -18.70
CA ASP A 313 9.99 1.33 -19.44
C ASP A 313 8.46 1.47 -19.48
N GLN A 314 7.72 0.97 -18.54
CA GLN A 314 6.57 1.76 -18.14
C GLN A 314 6.94 2.58 -16.86
N ARG A 315 7.86 3.49 -17.00
CA ARG A 315 7.82 4.70 -16.19
C ARG A 315 6.43 5.26 -16.41
N LEU A 316 5.60 5.18 -15.36
CA LEU A 316 4.41 6.01 -15.31
C LEU A 316 4.92 7.41 -15.63
N LYS A 317 4.67 7.89 -16.87
CA LYS A 317 4.90 9.31 -17.18
C LYS A 317 4.10 10.02 -16.10
N PRO A 318 4.73 10.77 -15.21
CA PRO A 318 3.99 11.49 -14.20
C PRO A 318 2.92 12.29 -14.95
N PRO A 319 1.67 12.30 -14.48
CA PRO A 319 0.66 13.13 -15.10
C PRO A 319 1.24 14.54 -15.16
N LYS A 320 1.10 15.23 -16.30
CA LYS A 320 1.51 16.64 -16.50
C LYS A 320 0.60 17.55 -15.67
N ARG A 321 0.58 17.36 -14.36
CA ARG A 321 -0.06 18.27 -13.40
C ARG A 321 1.06 18.98 -12.65
N PRO A 322 0.87 20.24 -12.29
CA PRO A 322 1.85 20.95 -11.49
C PRO A 322 2.14 20.12 -10.24
N VAL A 323 3.42 19.90 -9.97
CA VAL A 323 3.88 19.20 -8.77
C VAL A 323 3.54 20.13 -7.60
N LEU A 324 2.44 19.83 -6.93
CA LEU A 324 2.14 20.48 -5.65
C LEU A 324 3.14 19.92 -4.63
N THR A 325 3.81 20.80 -3.89
CA THR A 325 4.56 20.37 -2.71
C THR A 325 3.57 19.84 -1.68
N GLY A 326 4.01 18.98 -0.74
CA GLY A 326 3.14 18.52 0.34
C GLY A 326 2.48 19.68 1.11
N ALA A 327 3.17 20.83 1.24
CA ALA A 327 2.62 22.05 1.79
C ALA A 327 1.41 22.56 0.98
N GLN A 328 1.53 22.58 -0.34
CA GLN A 328 0.43 23.01 -1.21
C GLN A 328 -0.72 22.01 -1.19
N ALA A 329 -0.43 20.71 -1.09
CA ALA A 329 -1.44 19.66 -0.94
C ALA A 329 -2.22 19.82 0.38
N LEU A 330 -1.55 20.08 1.49
CA LEU A 330 -2.18 20.35 2.79
C LEU A 330 -2.99 21.64 2.77
N LEU A 331 -2.50 22.73 2.15
CA LEU A 331 -3.26 23.97 1.99
C LEU A 331 -4.51 23.77 1.13
N THR A 332 -4.44 22.94 0.09
CA THR A 332 -5.60 22.59 -0.74
C THR A 332 -6.64 21.80 0.06
N LEU A 333 -6.19 20.92 0.97
CA LEU A 333 -7.09 20.23 1.91
C LEU A 333 -7.75 21.21 2.89
N GLN A 334 -7.04 22.22 3.38
CA GLN A 334 -7.60 23.25 4.24
C GLN A 334 -8.67 24.07 3.52
N ALA A 335 -8.46 24.40 2.24
CA ALA A 335 -9.43 25.13 1.43
C ALA A 335 -10.68 24.32 1.04
N ASN A 336 -10.56 22.99 0.99
CA ASN A 336 -11.68 22.09 0.66
C ASN A 336 -12.42 21.54 1.88
N THR A 337 -12.01 21.87 3.10
CA THR A 337 -12.78 21.64 4.33
C THR A 337 -13.70 22.83 4.55
N GLU A 338 -14.60 23.13 3.61
CA GLU A 338 -15.87 23.76 3.96
C GLU A 338 -16.55 22.79 4.94
N ASP A 339 -16.82 23.29 6.11
CA ASP A 339 -17.42 22.57 7.23
C ASP A 339 -18.76 21.96 6.77
N PRO A 340 -18.92 20.62 6.68
CA PRO A 340 -20.18 20.01 6.29
C PRO A 340 -21.30 20.27 7.32
N TRP A 341 -21.03 20.94 8.43
CA TRP A 341 -21.95 21.24 9.53
C TRP A 341 -22.23 22.74 9.71
N ALA A 342 -21.81 23.60 8.75
CA ALA A 342 -21.98 25.03 8.86
C ALA A 342 -23.40 25.57 8.51
N ASP A 343 -24.32 24.70 8.10
CA ASP A 343 -25.71 25.09 7.72
C ASP A 343 -26.77 24.42 8.63
N GLU A 344 -26.65 24.53 9.95
CA GLU A 344 -27.78 24.32 10.85
C GLU A 344 -27.70 25.32 12.03
N GLU A 345 -28.08 26.55 11.79
CA GLU A 345 -28.68 27.46 12.79
C GLU A 345 -29.96 28.09 12.21
#